data_c33747b9e94dac5974f638096d8bf94b
#
_entry.id   c33747b9e94dac5974f638096d8bf94b
#
_cell.length_a   1.000
_cell.length_b   1.000
_cell.length_c   1.000
_cell.angle_alpha   90.00
_cell.angle_beta   90.00
_cell.angle_gamma   90.00
#
_symmetry.space_group_name_H-M   'P 1'
#
loop_
_entity.id
_entity.type
_entity.pdbx_description
1 polymer ?
#
loop_
_entity_poly.entity_id
_entity_poly.type
_entity_poly.pdbx_seq_one_letter_code
_entity_poly.pdbx_strand_id
1 'polypeptide(L)'
;METQQIPLEKQITYMIDITTNIPVIVYVNDIKASELNMPLGTAIDLNPYVLKNGKCKIKLQIFPLFRRGDTLVTVENIMRCNLFFGSYIRNKETNEILNYKADVALPIVAPKEDVPYFEQEWDVELTELPYELEGWSKGQDLRKWDKDKLEKKVVAYYQKLWRILNNGEGERWTKLTQKRINETAIFYYESQEENQEAIKNNQQNIEKYCTNNMIPLEDYEMKLYAEGKLVCLERKTHTKEFNNKSPLDIKGWSPLIRKGKKSGAGYYNVLLYLPQGSNEFVIIRK
;
A
#
# COMPACT_ATOMS: atom_id res chain seq x y z
N MET A 1 -19.61 -0.78 -17.59
CA MET A 1 -20.32 -1.68 -16.66
C MET A 1 -21.02 -0.77 -15.67
N GLU A 2 -22.35 -0.83 -15.62
CA GLU A 2 -23.08 -0.21 -14.52
C GLU A 2 -22.64 -0.90 -13.24
N THR A 3 -21.99 -0.19 -12.34
CA THR A 3 -21.67 -0.67 -11.01
C THR A 3 -22.98 -0.79 -10.26
N GLN A 4 -23.49 -2.02 -10.15
CA GLN A 4 -24.64 -2.31 -9.32
C GLN A 4 -24.26 -1.89 -7.89
N GLN A 5 -24.99 -0.94 -7.33
CA GLN A 5 -24.70 -0.40 -6.00
C GLN A 5 -24.85 -1.53 -4.98
N ILE A 6 -23.75 -1.90 -4.35
CA ILE A 6 -23.74 -2.95 -3.33
C ILE A 6 -24.46 -2.41 -2.09
N PRO A 7 -25.51 -3.10 -1.57
CA PRO A 7 -26.20 -2.70 -0.36
C PRO A 7 -25.26 -2.52 0.82
N LEU A 8 -25.52 -1.54 1.70
CA LEU A 8 -24.64 -1.15 2.81
C LEU A 8 -24.26 -2.35 3.70
N GLU A 9 -25.22 -3.20 4.01
CA GLU A 9 -25.01 -4.39 4.86
C GLU A 9 -24.07 -5.44 4.25
N LYS A 10 -23.74 -5.34 2.96
CA LYS A 10 -22.80 -6.18 2.23
C LYS A 10 -21.46 -5.49 1.95
N GLN A 11 -21.28 -4.23 2.35
CA GLN A 11 -20.03 -3.48 2.13
C GLN A 11 -18.99 -3.82 3.21
N ILE A 12 -18.61 -5.09 3.26
CA ILE A 12 -17.71 -5.61 4.28
C ILE A 12 -16.27 -5.15 4.03
N THR A 13 -15.68 -4.49 5.00
CA THR A 13 -14.25 -4.20 5.03
C THR A 13 -13.59 -5.11 6.05
N TYR A 14 -12.74 -6.03 5.58
CA TYR A 14 -11.88 -6.83 6.43
C TYR A 14 -10.69 -6.00 6.91
N MET A 15 -10.22 -6.29 8.12
CA MET A 15 -9.11 -5.53 8.74
C MET A 15 -8.26 -6.39 9.64
N ILE A 16 -7.06 -5.90 9.90
CA ILE A 16 -6.24 -6.27 11.07
C ILE A 16 -6.25 -5.08 12.02
N ASP A 17 -6.78 -5.27 13.21
CA ASP A 17 -6.60 -4.35 14.32
C ASP A 17 -5.27 -4.68 15.00
N ILE A 18 -4.35 -3.72 15.00
CA ILE A 18 -3.01 -3.88 15.55
C ILE A 18 -2.72 -2.83 16.60
N THR A 19 -2.17 -3.29 17.73
CA THR A 19 -1.55 -2.44 18.75
C THR A 19 -0.09 -2.81 18.86
N THR A 20 0.80 -1.83 18.73
CA THR A 20 2.25 -2.01 18.83
C THR A 20 2.91 -0.87 19.58
N ASN A 21 4.03 -1.15 20.26
CA ASN A 21 4.87 -0.18 20.94
C ASN A 21 6.24 0.04 20.25
N ILE A 22 6.49 -0.67 19.16
CA ILE A 22 7.75 -0.64 18.40
C ILE A 22 7.47 -0.63 16.88
N PRO A 23 8.47 -0.32 16.03
CA PRO A 23 8.30 -0.32 14.60
C PRO A 23 7.91 -1.70 14.05
N VAL A 24 6.89 -1.72 13.22
CA VAL A 24 6.42 -2.93 12.56
C VAL A 24 6.07 -2.67 11.09
N ILE A 25 6.20 -3.72 10.27
CA ILE A 25 5.65 -3.75 8.91
C ILE A 25 4.62 -4.88 8.86
N VAL A 26 3.45 -4.57 8.33
CA VAL A 26 2.39 -5.55 8.08
C VAL A 26 2.28 -5.78 6.58
N TYR A 27 2.31 -7.05 6.20
CA TYR A 27 2.07 -7.50 4.83
C TYR A 27 0.76 -8.28 4.76
N VAL A 28 0.08 -8.12 3.64
CA VAL A 28 -1.13 -8.85 3.29
C VAL A 28 -0.91 -9.49 1.92
N ASN A 29 -0.98 -10.81 1.83
CA ASN A 29 -0.68 -11.57 0.61
C ASN A 29 0.65 -11.14 -0.04
N ASP A 30 1.70 -11.02 0.78
CA ASP A 30 3.03 -10.57 0.38
C ASP A 30 3.08 -9.12 -0.22
N ILE A 31 2.08 -8.30 0.07
CA ILE A 31 2.07 -6.87 -0.30
C ILE A 31 2.22 -6.04 0.98
N LYS A 32 3.17 -5.10 1.01
CA LYS A 32 3.34 -4.19 2.15
C LYS A 32 2.09 -3.32 2.32
N ALA A 33 1.32 -3.63 3.37
CA ALA A 33 0.07 -2.95 3.67
C ALA A 33 0.29 -1.71 4.54
N SER A 34 1.16 -1.82 5.54
CA SER A 34 1.45 -0.72 6.45
C SER A 34 2.86 -0.80 6.99
N GLU A 35 3.45 0.34 7.30
CA GLU A 35 4.71 0.51 8.01
C GLU A 35 4.48 1.50 9.14
N LEU A 36 4.50 1.01 10.39
CA LEU A 36 4.24 1.77 11.60
C LEU A 36 5.57 2.01 12.32
N ASN A 37 6.02 3.26 12.34
CA ASN A 37 7.34 3.64 12.87
C ASN A 37 7.31 4.17 14.32
N MET A 38 6.14 4.11 14.98
CA MET A 38 5.94 4.57 16.35
C MET A 38 4.88 3.73 17.06
N PRO A 39 4.82 3.79 18.41
CA PRO A 39 3.72 3.18 19.16
C PRO A 39 2.37 3.66 18.65
N LEU A 40 1.49 2.73 18.27
CA LEU A 40 0.19 3.04 17.70
C LEU A 40 -0.78 1.88 17.86
N GLY A 41 -2.07 2.20 18.03
CA GLY A 41 -3.19 1.30 17.79
C GLY A 41 -3.93 1.75 16.53
N THR A 42 -4.14 0.87 15.58
CA THR A 42 -4.82 1.20 14.32
C THR A 42 -5.42 -0.04 13.65
N ALA A 43 -6.43 0.18 12.82
CA ALA A 43 -6.95 -0.83 11.90
C ALA A 43 -6.28 -0.67 10.52
N ILE A 44 -5.91 -1.80 9.92
CA ILE A 44 -5.35 -1.88 8.56
C ILE A 44 -6.35 -2.63 7.70
N ASP A 45 -6.95 -1.94 6.74
CA ASP A 45 -7.91 -2.54 5.81
C ASP A 45 -7.22 -3.55 4.89
N LEU A 46 -7.85 -4.72 4.71
CA LEU A 46 -7.33 -5.80 3.86
C LEU A 46 -7.85 -5.74 2.42
N ASN A 47 -9.01 -5.13 2.20
CA ASN A 47 -9.66 -5.07 0.88
C ASN A 47 -8.74 -4.59 -0.26
N PRO A 48 -7.84 -3.61 -0.07
CA PRO A 48 -6.88 -3.21 -1.10
C PRO A 48 -5.89 -4.29 -1.54
N TYR A 49 -5.68 -5.33 -0.73
CA TYR A 49 -4.62 -6.34 -0.92
C TYR A 49 -5.16 -7.74 -1.25
N VAL A 50 -6.47 -7.85 -1.41
CA VAL A 50 -7.17 -9.10 -1.75
C VAL A 50 -7.94 -8.94 -3.04
N LEU A 51 -8.20 -10.04 -3.74
CA LEU A 51 -8.91 -10.01 -5.02
C LEU A 51 -10.30 -10.64 -4.92
N LYS A 52 -10.49 -11.56 -3.99
CA LYS A 52 -11.73 -12.33 -3.78
C LYS A 52 -11.73 -12.99 -2.41
N ASN A 53 -12.83 -13.62 -2.08
CA ASN A 53 -12.93 -14.52 -0.93
C ASN A 53 -11.91 -15.68 -1.00
N GLY A 54 -11.55 -16.20 0.15
CA GLY A 54 -10.60 -17.29 0.34
C GLY A 54 -9.49 -16.95 1.34
N LYS A 55 -8.43 -17.76 1.31
CA LYS A 55 -7.29 -17.61 2.21
C LYS A 55 -6.56 -16.30 1.98
N CYS A 56 -6.24 -15.62 3.05
CA CYS A 56 -5.45 -14.41 3.07
C CYS A 56 -4.31 -14.56 4.08
N LYS A 57 -3.08 -14.36 3.64
CA LYS A 57 -1.89 -14.44 4.48
C LYS A 57 -1.58 -13.07 5.07
N ILE A 58 -1.46 -13.03 6.40
CA ILE A 58 -0.99 -11.86 7.14
C ILE A 58 0.42 -12.15 7.62
N LYS A 59 1.36 -11.21 7.40
CA LYS A 59 2.71 -11.30 7.92
C LYS A 59 3.05 -10.05 8.70
N LEU A 60 3.59 -10.23 9.89
CA LEU A 60 4.12 -9.16 10.74
C LEU A 60 5.64 -9.26 10.76
N GLN A 61 6.32 -8.14 10.53
CA GLN A 61 7.74 -7.97 10.80
C GLN A 61 7.92 -6.90 11.86
N ILE A 62 8.74 -7.18 12.87
CA ILE A 62 9.05 -6.27 13.98
C ILE A 62 10.53 -5.96 13.96
N PHE A 63 10.89 -4.69 14.12
CA PHE A 63 12.25 -4.20 14.04
C PHE A 63 12.68 -3.51 15.34
N PRO A 64 13.99 -3.49 15.64
CA PRO A 64 14.52 -2.73 16.77
C PRO A 64 14.23 -1.22 16.64
N LEU A 65 14.16 -0.52 17.78
CA LEU A 65 14.07 0.93 17.84
C LEU A 65 15.42 1.59 17.51
N PHE A 66 15.84 1.54 16.26
CA PHE A 66 17.13 2.08 15.79
C PHE A 66 17.38 3.53 16.23
N ARG A 67 16.33 4.35 16.38
CA ARG A 67 16.45 5.73 16.90
C ARG A 67 16.97 5.81 18.33
N ARG A 68 16.85 4.72 19.10
CA ARG A 68 17.39 4.58 20.47
C ARG A 68 18.75 3.86 20.50
N GLY A 69 19.25 3.42 19.34
CA GLY A 69 20.44 2.62 19.24
C GLY A 69 20.24 1.13 19.52
N ASP A 70 18.97 0.67 19.63
CA ASP A 70 18.68 -0.73 19.85
C ASP A 70 19.05 -1.55 18.61
N THR A 71 19.69 -2.68 18.84
CA THR A 71 20.09 -3.64 17.78
C THR A 71 19.25 -4.91 17.81
N LEU A 72 18.50 -5.12 18.90
CA LEU A 72 17.63 -6.28 19.11
C LEU A 72 16.20 -5.85 19.41
N VAL A 73 15.26 -6.69 19.01
CA VAL A 73 13.87 -6.65 19.44
C VAL A 73 13.75 -7.53 20.67
N THR A 74 13.31 -6.97 21.80
CA THR A 74 13.16 -7.75 23.04
C THR A 74 11.93 -8.64 22.99
N VAL A 75 12.00 -9.78 23.65
CA VAL A 75 10.84 -10.69 23.82
C VAL A 75 9.65 -9.93 24.40
N GLU A 76 9.90 -9.07 25.39
CA GLU A 76 8.86 -8.25 26.02
C GLU A 76 8.14 -7.34 24.98
N ASN A 77 8.89 -6.69 24.09
CA ASN A 77 8.32 -5.83 23.05
C ASN A 77 7.50 -6.63 22.03
N ILE A 78 7.95 -7.84 21.67
CA ILE A 78 7.20 -8.74 20.78
C ILE A 78 5.86 -9.12 21.44
N MET A 79 5.88 -9.51 22.72
CA MET A 79 4.67 -9.91 23.44
C MET A 79 3.67 -8.77 23.71
N ARG A 80 4.10 -7.52 23.61
CA ARG A 80 3.21 -6.34 23.72
C ARG A 80 2.49 -6.00 22.41
N CYS A 81 2.87 -6.62 21.31
CA CYS A 81 2.11 -6.47 20.06
C CYS A 81 0.88 -7.36 20.10
N ASN A 82 -0.27 -6.80 19.76
CA ASN A 82 -1.53 -7.53 19.67
C ASN A 82 -2.10 -7.33 18.27
N LEU A 83 -2.56 -8.43 17.68
CA LEU A 83 -3.24 -8.43 16.39
C LEU A 83 -4.55 -9.19 16.49
N PHE A 84 -5.58 -8.60 15.90
CA PHE A 84 -6.88 -9.22 15.76
C PHE A 84 -7.35 -9.09 14.32
N PHE A 85 -7.83 -10.18 13.75
CA PHE A 85 -8.51 -10.17 12.47
C PHE A 85 -10.00 -9.94 12.69
N GLY A 86 -10.61 -9.16 11.82
CA GLY A 86 -12.02 -8.86 11.88
C GLY A 86 -12.55 -8.13 10.68
N SER A 87 -13.72 -7.53 10.85
CA SER A 87 -14.39 -6.77 9.80
C SER A 87 -15.26 -5.65 10.37
N TYR A 88 -15.62 -4.73 9.51
CA TYR A 88 -16.58 -3.67 9.79
C TYR A 88 -17.30 -3.23 8.51
N ILE A 89 -18.36 -2.45 8.69
CA ILE A 89 -19.05 -1.73 7.63
C ILE A 89 -18.89 -0.24 7.91
N ARG A 90 -18.52 0.56 6.92
CA ARG A 90 -18.50 2.02 7.03
C ARG A 90 -19.72 2.61 6.34
N ASN A 91 -20.59 3.24 7.09
CA ASN A 91 -21.62 4.10 6.52
C ASN A 91 -20.95 5.41 6.08
N LYS A 92 -20.85 5.63 4.77
CA LYS A 92 -20.17 6.81 4.21
C LYS A 92 -20.95 8.11 4.40
N GLU A 93 -22.28 8.05 4.49
CA GLU A 93 -23.14 9.21 4.68
C GLU A 93 -23.02 9.77 6.10
N THR A 94 -23.04 8.88 7.10
CA THR A 94 -22.95 9.27 8.52
C THR A 94 -21.51 9.21 9.06
N ASN A 95 -20.59 8.60 8.30
CA ASN A 95 -19.23 8.28 8.69
C ASN A 95 -19.12 7.33 9.90
N GLU A 96 -20.18 6.60 10.22
CA GLU A 96 -20.23 5.65 11.32
C GLU A 96 -19.62 4.30 10.94
N ILE A 97 -18.98 3.67 11.90
CA ILE A 97 -18.54 2.28 11.82
C ILE A 97 -19.63 1.38 12.40
N LEU A 98 -20.13 0.48 11.58
CA LEU A 98 -21.17 -0.47 11.93
C LEU A 98 -20.59 -1.88 11.98
N ASN A 99 -21.16 -2.75 12.80
CA ASN A 99 -20.81 -4.17 12.88
C ASN A 99 -19.31 -4.44 13.06
N TYR A 100 -18.62 -3.56 13.81
CA TYR A 100 -17.20 -3.76 14.09
C TYR A 100 -16.99 -5.06 14.88
N LYS A 101 -16.14 -5.93 14.34
CA LYS A 101 -15.72 -7.19 14.95
C LYS A 101 -14.21 -7.31 14.81
N ALA A 102 -13.50 -7.47 15.91
CA ALA A 102 -12.06 -7.75 15.96
C ALA A 102 -11.85 -8.87 16.98
N ASP A 103 -12.49 -10.01 16.75
CA ASP A 103 -12.67 -11.09 17.71
C ASP A 103 -11.78 -12.31 17.43
N VAL A 104 -11.15 -12.38 16.26
CA VAL A 104 -10.20 -13.46 15.92
C VAL A 104 -8.78 -13.02 16.27
N ALA A 105 -8.29 -13.45 17.43
CA ALA A 105 -6.91 -13.19 17.84
C ALA A 105 -5.92 -13.89 16.92
N LEU A 106 -4.85 -13.18 16.52
CA LEU A 106 -3.69 -13.72 15.81
C LEU A 106 -2.54 -13.85 16.83
N PRO A 107 -2.40 -15.01 17.49
CA PRO A 107 -1.47 -15.16 18.61
C PRO A 107 -0.03 -15.07 18.16
N ILE A 108 0.79 -14.32 18.90
CA ILE A 108 2.23 -14.22 18.66
C ILE A 108 2.95 -15.31 19.46
N VAL A 109 3.80 -16.07 18.77
CA VAL A 109 4.69 -17.05 19.40
C VAL A 109 6.06 -16.39 19.55
N ALA A 110 6.29 -15.83 20.74
CA ALA A 110 7.54 -15.13 21.02
C ALA A 110 8.75 -16.08 21.02
N PRO A 111 9.93 -15.62 20.57
CA PRO A 111 11.18 -16.37 20.67
C PRO A 111 11.60 -16.51 22.16
N LYS A 112 12.57 -17.41 22.43
CA LYS A 112 13.09 -17.62 23.79
C LYS A 112 14.03 -16.51 24.26
N GLU A 113 14.61 -15.77 23.34
CA GLU A 113 15.60 -14.71 23.57
C GLU A 113 15.38 -13.53 22.62
N ASP A 114 15.98 -12.39 22.91
CA ASP A 114 15.95 -11.20 22.07
C ASP A 114 16.59 -11.47 20.70
N VAL A 115 15.98 -10.93 19.63
CA VAL A 115 16.34 -11.25 18.24
C VAL A 115 16.65 -10.00 17.42
N PRO A 116 17.48 -10.07 16.37
CA PRO A 116 17.76 -8.92 15.50
C PRO A 116 16.53 -8.39 14.77
N TYR A 117 15.59 -9.23 14.47
CA TYR A 117 14.25 -8.92 14.01
C TYR A 117 13.32 -10.11 14.26
N PHE A 118 12.02 -9.88 14.28
CA PHE A 118 11.00 -10.92 14.44
C PHE A 118 10.06 -10.92 13.25
N GLU A 119 9.67 -12.12 12.82
CA GLU A 119 8.67 -12.30 11.74
C GLU A 119 7.74 -13.46 12.10
N GLN A 120 6.45 -13.26 11.85
CA GLN A 120 5.45 -14.32 11.97
C GLN A 120 4.34 -14.14 10.94
N GLU A 121 3.77 -15.27 10.50
CA GLU A 121 2.68 -15.32 9.54
C GLU A 121 1.46 -16.03 10.11
N TRP A 122 0.28 -15.62 9.64
CA TRP A 122 -1.00 -16.27 9.91
C TRP A 122 -1.82 -16.36 8.64
N ASP A 123 -2.63 -17.40 8.53
CA ASP A 123 -3.66 -17.52 7.50
C ASP A 123 -5.01 -17.14 8.12
N VAL A 124 -5.76 -16.27 7.45
CA VAL A 124 -7.15 -15.93 7.76
C VAL A 124 -8.03 -16.24 6.56
N GLU A 125 -9.34 -16.41 6.77
CA GLU A 125 -10.28 -16.72 5.71
C GLU A 125 -11.24 -15.54 5.51
N LEU A 126 -11.38 -15.09 4.26
CA LEU A 126 -12.36 -14.09 3.87
C LEU A 126 -13.51 -14.78 3.16
N THR A 127 -14.74 -14.55 3.59
CA THR A 127 -15.93 -15.29 3.12
C THR A 127 -17.05 -14.39 2.61
N GLU A 128 -17.03 -13.09 2.92
CA GLU A 128 -18.18 -12.19 2.71
C GLU A 128 -17.88 -11.01 1.78
N LEU A 129 -16.75 -11.03 1.03
CA LEU A 129 -16.51 -10.00 0.01
C LEU A 129 -17.55 -10.15 -1.11
N PRO A 130 -18.28 -9.05 -1.44
CA PRO A 130 -19.33 -9.10 -2.47
C PRO A 130 -18.79 -8.95 -3.90
N TYR A 131 -17.48 -9.05 -4.09
CA TYR A 131 -16.83 -8.85 -5.38
C TYR A 131 -15.70 -9.87 -5.62
N GLU A 132 -15.34 -10.04 -6.89
CA GLU A 132 -14.11 -10.68 -7.33
C GLU A 132 -13.42 -9.76 -8.35
N LEU A 133 -12.13 -9.47 -8.12
CA LEU A 133 -11.30 -8.60 -8.97
C LEU A 133 -10.27 -9.44 -9.73
N GLU A 134 -10.01 -9.06 -10.97
CA GLU A 134 -8.90 -9.65 -11.72
C GLU A 134 -7.54 -9.27 -11.09
N GLY A 135 -7.39 -7.99 -10.74
CA GLY A 135 -6.18 -7.46 -10.14
C GLY A 135 -4.92 -7.82 -10.91
N TRP A 136 -4.00 -8.44 -10.19
CA TRP A 136 -2.72 -8.97 -10.69
C TRP A 136 -2.71 -10.49 -10.87
N SER A 137 -3.88 -11.16 -10.78
CA SER A 137 -3.98 -12.63 -10.84
C SER A 137 -3.34 -13.21 -12.10
N LYS A 138 -3.51 -12.53 -13.24
CA LYS A 138 -2.93 -12.89 -14.55
C LYS A 138 -1.57 -12.23 -14.80
N GLY A 139 -0.86 -11.80 -13.75
CA GLY A 139 0.48 -11.23 -13.87
C GLY A 139 1.54 -12.30 -14.13
N GLN A 140 2.59 -11.93 -14.87
CA GLN A 140 3.80 -12.73 -15.00
C GLN A 140 4.51 -12.84 -13.65
N ASP A 141 5.19 -13.95 -13.40
CA ASP A 141 6.11 -14.08 -12.27
C ASP A 141 7.44 -13.39 -12.60
N LEU A 142 7.61 -12.17 -12.09
CA LEU A 142 8.76 -11.32 -12.36
C LEU A 142 10.06 -11.83 -11.69
N ARG A 143 9.99 -12.76 -10.74
CA ARG A 143 11.15 -13.43 -10.16
C ARG A 143 11.92 -14.28 -11.17
N LYS A 144 11.25 -14.67 -12.29
CA LYS A 144 11.82 -15.43 -13.40
C LYS A 144 12.56 -14.56 -14.43
N TRP A 145 12.45 -13.24 -14.30
CA TRP A 145 13.14 -12.29 -15.18
C TRP A 145 14.59 -12.11 -14.75
N ASP A 146 15.45 -11.80 -15.70
CA ASP A 146 16.76 -11.24 -15.40
C ASP A 146 16.59 -9.94 -14.60
N LYS A 147 17.21 -9.87 -13.41
CA LYS A 147 17.01 -8.77 -12.46
C LYS A 147 17.37 -7.41 -13.07
N ASP A 148 18.50 -7.33 -13.77
CA ASP A 148 18.98 -6.06 -14.31
C ASP A 148 18.11 -5.57 -15.46
N LYS A 149 17.61 -6.51 -16.31
CA LYS A 149 16.68 -6.17 -17.39
C LYS A 149 15.34 -5.71 -16.84
N LEU A 150 14.84 -6.39 -15.80
CA LEU A 150 13.59 -6.01 -15.12
C LEU A 150 13.74 -4.62 -14.50
N GLU A 151 14.80 -4.37 -13.74
CA GLU A 151 15.05 -3.09 -13.08
C GLU A 151 15.14 -1.95 -14.10
N LYS A 152 15.91 -2.11 -15.17
CA LYS A 152 15.97 -1.12 -16.26
C LYS A 152 14.60 -0.80 -16.84
N LYS A 153 13.77 -1.82 -17.05
CA LYS A 153 12.41 -1.67 -17.59
C LYS A 153 11.48 -0.94 -16.59
N VAL A 154 11.55 -1.29 -15.30
CA VAL A 154 10.77 -0.63 -14.23
C VAL A 154 11.19 0.83 -14.09
N VAL A 155 12.50 1.11 -14.05
CA VAL A 155 13.04 2.48 -13.96
C VAL A 155 12.59 3.33 -15.16
N ALA A 156 12.67 2.79 -16.38
CA ALA A 156 12.20 3.50 -17.56
C ALA A 156 10.70 3.85 -17.49
N TYR A 157 9.90 2.94 -16.94
CA TYR A 157 8.47 3.20 -16.73
C TYR A 157 8.24 4.28 -15.66
N TYR A 158 8.96 4.24 -14.53
CA TYR A 158 8.91 5.28 -13.51
C TYR A 158 9.35 6.65 -14.03
N GLN A 159 10.38 6.71 -14.91
CA GLN A 159 10.78 7.95 -15.58
C GLN A 159 9.66 8.51 -16.47
N LYS A 160 8.92 7.63 -17.18
CA LYS A 160 7.73 8.04 -17.94
C LYS A 160 6.66 8.64 -17.01
N LEU A 161 6.37 7.98 -15.89
CA LEU A 161 5.41 8.47 -14.90
C LEU A 161 5.86 9.80 -14.28
N TRP A 162 7.13 9.90 -13.94
CA TRP A 162 7.72 11.13 -13.42
C TRP A 162 7.52 12.32 -14.36
N ARG A 163 7.78 12.13 -15.68
CA ARG A 163 7.57 13.19 -16.69
C ARG A 163 6.10 13.61 -16.77
N ILE A 164 5.18 12.67 -16.77
CA ILE A 164 3.73 12.93 -16.79
C ILE A 164 3.32 13.78 -15.59
N LEU A 165 3.77 13.41 -14.40
CA LEU A 165 3.50 14.16 -13.18
C LEU A 165 4.16 15.54 -13.23
N ASN A 166 5.44 15.63 -13.60
CA ASN A 166 6.17 16.89 -13.63
C ASN A 166 5.65 17.87 -14.70
N ASN A 167 5.06 17.37 -15.78
CA ASN A 167 4.39 18.19 -16.78
C ASN A 167 2.96 18.58 -16.38
N GLY A 168 2.41 18.04 -15.27
CA GLY A 168 1.04 18.31 -14.86
C GLY A 168 -0.01 17.62 -15.75
N GLU A 169 0.33 16.52 -16.42
CA GLU A 169 -0.53 15.81 -17.37
C GLU A 169 -1.59 14.95 -16.63
N GLY A 170 -2.52 15.59 -15.89
CA GLY A 170 -3.49 14.91 -15.02
C GLY A 170 -4.38 13.92 -15.76
N GLU A 171 -4.86 14.28 -16.96
CA GLU A 171 -5.68 13.39 -17.79
C GLU A 171 -4.90 12.13 -18.22
N ARG A 172 -3.64 12.30 -18.64
CA ARG A 172 -2.79 11.19 -19.04
C ARG A 172 -2.45 10.26 -17.89
N TRP A 173 -2.23 10.82 -16.69
CA TRP A 173 -2.07 10.05 -15.47
C TRP A 173 -3.32 9.21 -15.18
N THR A 174 -4.50 9.80 -15.26
CA THR A 174 -5.78 9.10 -15.06
C THR A 174 -5.93 7.92 -16.02
N LYS A 175 -5.64 8.11 -17.31
CA LYS A 175 -5.68 7.01 -18.31
C LYS A 175 -4.76 5.85 -17.94
N LEU A 176 -3.54 6.14 -17.46
CA LEU A 176 -2.59 5.10 -17.05
C LEU A 176 -3.00 4.39 -15.75
N THR A 177 -3.73 5.07 -14.88
CA THR A 177 -4.19 4.53 -13.60
C THR A 177 -5.63 4.02 -13.62
N GLN A 178 -6.29 3.98 -14.79
CA GLN A 178 -7.72 3.66 -14.91
C GLN A 178 -8.09 2.31 -14.30
N LYS A 179 -7.28 1.26 -14.51
CA LYS A 179 -7.54 -0.05 -13.90
C LYS A 179 -7.51 0.04 -12.37
N ARG A 180 -6.50 0.71 -11.81
CA ARG A 180 -6.41 0.97 -10.37
C ARG A 180 -7.63 1.71 -9.86
N ILE A 181 -8.02 2.80 -10.53
CA ILE A 181 -9.17 3.63 -10.14
C ILE A 181 -10.45 2.78 -10.08
N ASN A 182 -10.72 2.00 -11.15
CA ASN A 182 -11.91 1.16 -11.22
C ASN A 182 -11.95 0.11 -10.11
N GLU A 183 -10.83 -0.59 -9.86
CA GLU A 183 -10.80 -1.60 -8.80
C GLU A 183 -10.83 -0.98 -7.40
N THR A 184 -10.24 0.22 -7.21
CA THR A 184 -10.34 0.98 -5.96
C THR A 184 -11.78 1.34 -5.62
N ALA A 185 -12.54 1.82 -6.62
CA ALA A 185 -13.96 2.11 -6.44
C ALA A 185 -14.76 0.86 -6.01
N ILE A 186 -14.43 -0.32 -6.54
CA ILE A 186 -15.10 -1.56 -6.18
C ILE A 186 -14.80 -1.95 -4.73
N PHE A 187 -13.54 -2.03 -4.33
CA PHE A 187 -13.20 -2.53 -2.99
C PHE A 187 -13.41 -1.51 -1.85
N TYR A 188 -13.58 -0.21 -2.18
CA TYR A 188 -14.04 0.82 -1.25
C TYR A 188 -15.53 1.13 -1.38
N TYR A 189 -16.26 0.39 -2.22
CA TYR A 189 -17.70 0.56 -2.40
C TYR A 189 -18.09 1.99 -2.79
N GLU A 190 -17.28 2.64 -3.64
CA GLU A 190 -17.52 4.00 -4.10
C GLU A 190 -18.69 4.04 -5.08
N SER A 191 -19.54 5.06 -4.97
CA SER A 191 -20.55 5.34 -5.98
C SER A 191 -19.91 5.82 -7.29
N GLN A 192 -20.67 5.86 -8.35
CA GLN A 192 -20.18 6.38 -9.63
C GLN A 192 -19.83 7.87 -9.52
N GLU A 193 -20.63 8.63 -8.78
CA GLU A 193 -20.42 10.05 -8.53
C GLU A 193 -19.16 10.30 -7.71
N GLU A 194 -18.96 9.57 -6.60
CA GLU A 194 -17.75 9.63 -5.77
C GLU A 194 -16.50 9.35 -6.60
N ASN A 195 -16.55 8.30 -7.44
CA ASN A 195 -15.42 7.91 -8.29
C ASN A 195 -15.12 8.99 -9.35
N GLN A 196 -16.13 9.57 -9.99
CA GLN A 196 -15.95 10.65 -10.97
C GLN A 196 -15.37 11.91 -10.32
N GLU A 197 -15.86 12.28 -9.14
CA GLU A 197 -15.33 13.40 -8.39
C GLU A 197 -13.87 13.17 -7.95
N ALA A 198 -13.55 11.98 -7.45
CA ALA A 198 -12.16 11.59 -7.09
C ALA A 198 -11.22 11.68 -8.31
N ILE A 199 -11.65 11.24 -9.49
CA ILE A 199 -10.90 11.36 -10.75
C ILE A 199 -10.62 12.84 -11.07
N LYS A 200 -11.65 13.67 -11.08
CA LYS A 200 -11.54 15.10 -11.37
C LYS A 200 -10.61 15.81 -10.41
N ASN A 201 -10.77 15.54 -9.11
CA ASN A 201 -9.95 16.10 -8.05
C ASN A 201 -8.49 15.67 -8.20
N ASN A 202 -8.23 14.39 -8.52
CA ASN A 202 -6.88 13.89 -8.75
C ASN A 202 -6.21 14.56 -9.95
N GLN A 203 -6.92 14.74 -11.08
CA GLN A 203 -6.41 15.45 -12.26
C GLN A 203 -6.01 16.89 -11.91
N GLN A 204 -6.91 17.64 -11.29
CA GLN A 204 -6.64 19.02 -10.86
C GLN A 204 -5.48 19.11 -9.86
N ASN A 205 -5.37 18.16 -8.95
CA ASN A 205 -4.27 18.11 -7.98
C ASN A 205 -2.91 17.87 -8.66
N ILE A 206 -2.87 17.03 -9.68
CA ILE A 206 -1.65 16.80 -10.47
C ILE A 206 -1.25 18.08 -11.20
N GLU A 207 -2.17 18.70 -11.92
CA GLU A 207 -1.94 19.96 -12.62
C GLU A 207 -1.44 21.07 -11.69
N LYS A 208 -2.09 21.22 -10.54
CA LYS A 208 -1.83 22.29 -9.58
C LYS A 208 -0.57 22.09 -8.74
N TYR A 209 -0.23 20.85 -8.39
CA TYR A 209 0.80 20.58 -7.38
C TYR A 209 2.03 19.84 -7.93
N CYS A 210 1.95 19.17 -9.07
CA CYS A 210 3.07 18.42 -9.62
C CYS A 210 3.84 19.19 -10.71
N THR A 211 3.18 20.10 -11.43
CA THR A 211 3.79 20.85 -12.54
C THR A 211 5.08 21.54 -12.11
N ASN A 212 6.22 21.13 -12.70
CA ASN A 212 7.57 21.62 -12.38
C ASN A 212 7.96 21.50 -10.90
N ASN A 213 7.34 20.54 -10.17
CA ASN A 213 7.51 20.44 -8.73
C ASN A 213 7.92 19.03 -8.25
N MET A 214 8.13 18.10 -9.18
CA MET A 214 8.65 16.78 -8.87
C MET A 214 10.15 16.84 -8.57
N ILE A 215 10.61 16.11 -7.54
CA ILE A 215 12.05 15.95 -7.31
C ILE A 215 12.62 14.87 -8.23
N PRO A 216 13.94 14.87 -8.50
CA PRO A 216 14.57 13.84 -9.31
C PRO A 216 14.26 12.42 -8.82
N LEU A 217 14.13 11.49 -9.78
CA LEU A 217 13.98 10.07 -9.50
C LEU A 217 15.35 9.49 -9.12
N GLU A 218 15.60 9.33 -7.84
CA GLU A 218 16.90 8.94 -7.29
C GLU A 218 16.75 8.09 -6.03
N ASP A 219 17.83 7.43 -5.60
CA ASP A 219 17.98 6.71 -4.33
C ASP A 219 16.82 5.74 -4.06
N TYR A 220 16.61 4.84 -4.99
CA TYR A 220 15.56 3.83 -4.94
C TYR A 220 16.14 2.42 -5.02
N GLU A 221 15.34 1.46 -4.62
CA GLU A 221 15.54 0.03 -4.86
C GLU A 221 14.26 -0.58 -5.45
N MET A 222 14.42 -1.61 -6.26
CA MET A 222 13.31 -2.37 -6.81
C MET A 222 12.82 -3.41 -5.80
N LYS A 223 11.52 -3.43 -5.54
CA LYS A 223 10.85 -4.42 -4.68
C LYS A 223 9.87 -5.24 -5.49
N LEU A 224 9.82 -6.53 -5.19
CA LEU A 224 8.80 -7.45 -5.69
C LEU A 224 7.82 -7.77 -4.57
N TYR A 225 6.54 -7.85 -4.90
CA TYR A 225 5.43 -8.15 -4.01
C TYR A 225 4.50 -9.18 -4.64
N ALA A 226 3.54 -9.69 -3.85
CA ALA A 226 2.53 -10.65 -4.31
C ALA A 226 3.18 -11.86 -5.02
N GLU A 227 4.15 -12.46 -4.34
CA GLU A 227 4.91 -13.61 -4.87
C GLU A 227 5.55 -13.34 -6.24
N GLY A 228 6.04 -12.12 -6.43
CA GLY A 228 6.72 -11.69 -7.65
C GLY A 228 5.79 -11.25 -8.79
N LYS A 229 4.49 -11.15 -8.58
CA LYS A 229 3.55 -10.64 -9.59
C LYS A 229 3.48 -9.12 -9.66
N LEU A 230 3.91 -8.45 -8.59
CA LEU A 230 3.94 -6.99 -8.50
C LEU A 230 5.38 -6.49 -8.34
N VAL A 231 5.64 -5.31 -8.88
CA VAL A 231 6.93 -4.63 -8.75
C VAL A 231 6.72 -3.14 -8.52
N CYS A 232 7.60 -2.55 -7.71
CA CYS A 232 7.68 -1.10 -7.54
C CYS A 232 9.11 -0.65 -7.28
N LEU A 233 9.31 0.68 -7.24
CA LEU A 233 10.52 1.30 -6.70
C LEU A 233 10.18 1.94 -5.35
N GLU A 234 11.05 1.76 -4.36
CA GLU A 234 10.96 2.37 -3.03
C GLU A 234 12.24 3.12 -2.69
N ARG A 235 12.12 4.23 -1.98
CA ARG A 235 13.27 5.01 -1.47
C ARG A 235 14.06 4.20 -0.45
N LYS A 236 15.40 4.28 -0.53
CA LYS A 236 16.32 3.60 0.37
C LYS A 236 16.63 4.40 1.64
N THR A 237 16.79 5.71 1.51
CA THR A 237 17.16 6.58 2.63
C THR A 237 15.97 6.92 3.53
N HIS A 238 16.27 7.06 4.83
CA HIS A 238 15.27 7.38 5.84
C HIS A 238 14.82 8.85 5.80
N THR A 239 15.73 9.78 5.55
CA THR A 239 15.41 11.20 5.73
C THR A 239 15.81 12.05 4.54
N LYS A 240 14.97 13.04 4.24
CA LYS A 240 15.26 14.10 3.27
C LYS A 240 14.69 15.42 3.74
N GLU A 241 15.44 16.50 3.56
CA GLU A 241 14.95 17.84 3.81
C GLU A 241 14.18 18.38 2.61
N PHE A 242 13.08 19.05 2.90
CA PHE A 242 12.26 19.74 1.93
C PHE A 242 11.98 21.17 2.39
N ASN A 243 12.28 22.15 1.55
CA ASN A 243 12.00 23.57 1.80
C ASN A 243 12.56 24.09 3.14
N ASN A 244 13.81 23.74 3.47
CA ASN A 244 14.53 24.19 4.67
C ASN A 244 13.80 23.93 6.00
N LYS A 245 13.04 22.85 6.09
CA LYS A 245 12.34 22.38 7.30
C LYS A 245 12.89 21.05 7.77
N SER A 246 12.46 20.64 8.97
CA SER A 246 12.86 19.37 9.55
C SER A 246 12.79 18.22 8.54
N PRO A 247 13.80 17.35 8.51
CA PRO A 247 13.83 16.21 7.61
C PRO A 247 12.57 15.31 7.77
N LEU A 248 12.03 14.86 6.65
CA LEU A 248 10.97 13.85 6.63
C LEU A 248 11.57 12.47 6.48
N ASP A 249 11.04 11.51 7.20
CA ASP A 249 11.32 10.10 6.94
C ASP A 249 10.58 9.68 5.67
N ILE A 250 11.35 9.32 4.64
CA ILE A 250 10.84 8.94 3.31
C ILE A 250 11.28 7.56 2.87
N LYS A 251 11.91 6.79 3.74
CA LYS A 251 12.25 5.40 3.44
C LYS A 251 10.97 4.62 3.12
N GLY A 252 11.03 3.78 2.10
CA GLY A 252 9.89 3.00 1.65
C GLY A 252 8.84 3.78 0.84
N TRP A 253 8.96 5.11 0.71
CA TRP A 253 8.09 5.86 -0.19
C TRP A 253 8.38 5.53 -1.65
N SER A 254 7.36 5.64 -2.50
CA SER A 254 7.61 5.71 -3.94
C SER A 254 8.53 6.88 -4.27
N PRO A 255 9.53 6.74 -5.16
CA PRO A 255 10.40 7.85 -5.55
C PRO A 255 9.70 8.91 -6.43
N LEU A 256 8.42 8.73 -6.76
CA LEU A 256 7.59 9.74 -7.44
C LEU A 256 7.14 10.81 -6.42
N ILE A 257 8.08 11.67 -5.99
CA ILE A 257 7.86 12.63 -4.90
C ILE A 257 7.74 14.04 -5.48
N ARG A 258 6.75 14.79 -4.98
CA ARG A 258 6.63 16.24 -5.19
C ARG A 258 6.94 17.02 -3.93
N LYS A 259 7.47 18.21 -4.07
CA LYS A 259 7.63 19.16 -2.95
C LYS A 259 6.27 19.68 -2.50
N GLY A 260 6.11 19.90 -1.21
CA GLY A 260 4.98 20.64 -0.69
C GLY A 260 5.11 22.14 -1.01
N LYS A 261 3.99 22.87 -1.17
CA LYS A 261 4.03 24.31 -1.51
C LYS A 261 4.69 25.15 -0.43
N LYS A 262 4.42 24.87 0.85
CA LYS A 262 4.96 25.61 1.99
C LYS A 262 5.95 24.78 2.79
N SER A 263 5.72 23.49 2.89
CA SER A 263 6.55 22.55 3.65
C SER A 263 6.19 21.12 3.30
N GLY A 264 7.08 20.18 3.65
CA GLY A 264 6.86 18.76 3.48
C GLY A 264 6.93 18.33 2.02
N ALA A 265 6.42 17.15 1.77
CA ALA A 265 6.37 16.49 0.46
C ALA A 265 5.13 15.61 0.35
N GLY A 266 4.79 15.22 -0.86
CA GLY A 266 3.81 14.18 -1.14
C GLY A 266 4.38 13.24 -2.18
N TYR A 267 3.88 12.01 -2.23
CA TYR A 267 4.36 11.00 -3.17
C TYR A 267 3.20 10.26 -3.82
N TYR A 268 3.50 9.64 -4.96
CA TYR A 268 2.54 8.86 -5.74
C TYR A 268 2.97 7.39 -5.72
N ASN A 269 2.26 6.59 -4.93
CA ASN A 269 2.49 5.15 -4.91
C ASN A 269 1.98 4.51 -6.20
N VAL A 270 2.77 3.57 -6.71
CA VAL A 270 2.37 2.71 -7.82
C VAL A 270 2.90 1.31 -7.60
N LEU A 271 2.02 0.32 -7.71
CA LEU A 271 2.39 -1.07 -7.90
C LEU A 271 2.11 -1.43 -9.35
N LEU A 272 3.10 -1.99 -10.00
CA LEU A 272 3.06 -2.38 -11.39
C LEU A 272 2.95 -3.89 -11.51
N TYR A 273 2.14 -4.39 -12.44
CA TYR A 273 2.22 -5.77 -12.86
C TYR A 273 2.40 -5.85 -14.38
N LEU A 274 2.95 -6.95 -14.84
CA LEU A 274 3.12 -7.22 -16.25
C LEU A 274 2.13 -8.32 -16.64
N PRO A 275 1.06 -8.02 -17.40
CA PRO A 275 0.09 -9.04 -17.80
C PRO A 275 0.73 -10.17 -18.60
N GLN A 276 0.19 -11.39 -18.51
CA GLN A 276 0.63 -12.50 -19.36
C GLN A 276 0.45 -12.14 -20.83
N GLY A 277 1.47 -12.43 -21.65
CA GLY A 277 1.48 -12.11 -23.07
C GLY A 277 1.71 -10.63 -23.40
N SER A 278 1.83 -9.75 -22.41
CA SER A 278 2.13 -8.34 -22.58
C SER A 278 3.60 -8.03 -22.30
N ASN A 279 4.09 -6.96 -22.92
CA ASN A 279 5.39 -6.36 -22.62
C ASN A 279 5.25 -4.96 -21.99
N GLU A 280 4.05 -4.54 -21.64
CA GLU A 280 3.78 -3.25 -21.03
C GLU A 280 3.27 -3.41 -19.60
N PHE A 281 3.81 -2.59 -18.68
CA PHE A 281 3.34 -2.53 -17.31
C PHE A 281 1.98 -1.84 -17.20
N VAL A 282 1.18 -2.33 -16.27
CA VAL A 282 -0.09 -1.73 -15.85
C VAL A 282 0.01 -1.34 -14.38
N ILE A 283 -0.47 -0.14 -14.03
CA ILE A 283 -0.60 0.32 -12.64
C ILE A 283 -1.86 -0.31 -12.05
N ILE A 284 -1.73 -1.02 -10.91
CA ILE A 284 -2.85 -1.77 -10.35
C ILE A 284 -3.21 -1.39 -8.90
N ARG A 285 -2.24 -1.04 -8.08
CA ARG A 285 -2.44 -0.61 -6.68
C ARG A 285 -1.55 0.60 -6.38
N LYS A 286 -1.74 1.17 -5.19
CA LYS A 286 -0.98 2.33 -4.74
C LYS A 286 0.50 2.00 -4.64
#